data_db6137aeae836753c5f3cd428e2648f5
#
_entry.id   db6137aeae836753c5f3cd428e2648f5
#
_cell.length_a   1.000
_cell.length_b   1.000
_cell.length_c   1.000
_cell.angle_alpha   90.00
_cell.angle_beta   90.00
_cell.angle_gamma   90.00
#
_symmetry.space_group_name_H-M   'P 1'
#
loop_
_entity.id
_entity.type
_entity.pdbx_description
1 polymer ?
#
loop_
_entity_poly.entity_id
_entity_poly.type
_entity_poly.pdbx_seq_one_letter_code
_entity_poly.pdbx_strand_id
1 'polypeptide(L)'
;TWQEIDIPEDMVDMAAEYREAMMETIATQDEALMDAYLAGEEIPMQTIKDAIRQGTLAFDFVPILCGSAFKNKGVQPMLDAVVDYMPSPMDIPAAHGTITKGGEEVDIYRKADVKEPFAALAFKIVAASGLLLFPLACWSFGRLAKFRPPIP
;
A
#
# COMPACT_ATOMS: atom_id res chain seq x y z
N THR A 1 6.79 20.37 -13.20
CA THR A 1 5.30 20.44 -13.17
C THR A 1 4.75 19.50 -14.23
N TRP A 2 3.82 18.65 -13.88
CA TRP A 2 3.05 17.85 -14.83
C TRP A 2 1.84 18.67 -15.33
N GLN A 3 1.33 18.30 -16.48
CA GLN A 3 0.19 18.97 -17.11
C GLN A 3 -0.81 17.91 -17.55
N GLU A 4 -2.07 18.12 -17.25
CA GLU A 4 -3.16 17.34 -17.80
C GLU A 4 -3.42 17.79 -19.25
N ILE A 5 -3.60 16.81 -20.11
CA ILE A 5 -3.96 17.02 -21.51
C ILE A 5 -5.20 16.17 -21.83
N ASP A 6 -5.93 16.59 -22.85
CA ASP A 6 -7.09 15.82 -23.30
C ASP A 6 -6.66 14.46 -23.85
N ILE A 7 -7.58 13.49 -23.76
CA ILE A 7 -7.39 12.15 -24.32
C ILE A 7 -7.31 12.27 -25.85
N PRO A 8 -6.30 11.70 -26.52
CA PRO A 8 -6.23 11.67 -27.98
C PRO A 8 -7.51 11.10 -28.59
N GLU A 9 -7.97 11.69 -29.71
CA GLU A 9 -9.25 11.32 -30.34
C GLU A 9 -9.37 9.84 -30.68
N ASP A 10 -8.28 9.20 -31.08
CA ASP A 10 -8.19 7.77 -31.39
C ASP A 10 -8.26 6.85 -30.18
N MET A 11 -8.18 7.39 -28.97
CA MET A 11 -8.19 6.64 -27.71
C MET A 11 -9.42 6.91 -26.84
N VAL A 12 -10.31 7.80 -27.22
CA VAL A 12 -11.47 8.21 -26.41
C VAL A 12 -12.40 7.02 -26.13
N ASP A 13 -12.77 6.26 -27.16
CA ASP A 13 -13.69 5.12 -27.01
C ASP A 13 -13.08 4.03 -26.14
N MET A 14 -11.82 3.71 -26.37
CA MET A 14 -11.09 2.72 -25.57
C MET A 14 -10.95 3.18 -24.11
N ALA A 15 -10.68 4.45 -23.87
CA ALA A 15 -10.59 4.98 -22.52
C ALA A 15 -11.94 4.92 -21.78
N ALA A 16 -13.05 5.16 -22.49
CA ALA A 16 -14.39 5.05 -21.95
C ALA A 16 -14.71 3.59 -21.55
N GLU A 17 -14.41 2.63 -22.44
CA GLU A 17 -14.61 1.19 -22.19
C GLU A 17 -13.83 0.72 -20.94
N TYR A 18 -12.54 1.06 -20.84
CA TYR A 18 -11.73 0.68 -19.68
C TYR A 18 -12.16 1.38 -18.41
N ARG A 19 -12.65 2.64 -18.50
CA ARG A 19 -13.21 3.33 -17.35
C ARG A 19 -14.48 2.65 -16.83
N GLU A 20 -15.36 2.23 -17.74
CA GLU A 20 -16.58 1.51 -17.39
C GLU A 20 -16.26 0.18 -16.69
N ALA A 21 -15.37 -0.64 -17.25
CA ALA A 21 -14.92 -1.89 -16.65
C ALA A 21 -14.26 -1.68 -15.27
N MET A 22 -13.50 -0.60 -15.10
CA MET A 22 -12.94 -0.23 -13.81
C MET A 22 -14.04 0.12 -12.81
N MET A 23 -15.03 0.92 -13.20
CA MET A 23 -16.13 1.35 -12.33
C MET A 23 -16.99 0.16 -11.90
N GLU A 24 -17.27 -0.77 -12.80
CA GLU A 24 -17.97 -2.02 -12.50
C GLU A 24 -17.21 -2.83 -11.42
N THR A 25 -15.89 -2.97 -11.59
CA THR A 25 -15.05 -3.68 -10.60
C THR A 25 -15.06 -2.99 -9.23
N ILE A 26 -14.97 -1.66 -9.21
CA ILE A 26 -14.97 -0.87 -7.97
C ILE A 26 -16.33 -0.91 -7.27
N ALA A 27 -17.42 -0.85 -8.03
CA ALA A 27 -18.77 -0.86 -7.51
C ALA A 27 -19.10 -2.15 -6.73
N THR A 28 -18.41 -3.25 -7.00
CA THR A 28 -18.59 -4.50 -6.24
C THR A 28 -18.11 -4.43 -4.80
N GLN A 29 -17.39 -3.38 -4.40
CA GLN A 29 -16.84 -3.23 -3.04
C GLN A 29 -17.86 -2.73 -2.03
N ASP A 30 -18.89 -2.02 -2.47
CA ASP A 30 -19.90 -1.40 -1.60
C ASP A 30 -21.28 -1.45 -2.28
N GLU A 31 -22.30 -1.92 -1.54
CA GLU A 31 -23.67 -2.05 -2.03
C GLU A 31 -24.26 -0.68 -2.42
N ALA A 32 -23.99 0.37 -1.63
CA ALA A 32 -24.45 1.72 -1.92
C ALA A 32 -23.79 2.30 -3.18
N LEU A 33 -22.52 1.97 -3.41
CA LEU A 33 -21.78 2.36 -4.60
C LEU A 33 -22.30 1.61 -5.85
N MET A 34 -22.66 0.34 -5.69
CA MET A 34 -23.27 -0.45 -6.76
C MET A 34 -24.64 0.12 -7.16
N ASP A 35 -25.47 0.48 -6.17
CA ASP A 35 -26.78 1.07 -6.44
C ASP A 35 -26.68 2.42 -7.17
N ALA A 36 -25.75 3.29 -6.75
CA ALA A 36 -25.47 4.55 -7.44
C ALA A 36 -24.97 4.35 -8.87
N TYR A 37 -24.09 3.36 -9.07
CA TYR A 37 -23.58 3.01 -10.40
C TYR A 37 -24.70 2.51 -11.33
N LEU A 38 -25.57 1.62 -10.84
CA LEU A 38 -26.70 1.09 -11.61
C LEU A 38 -27.76 2.15 -11.89
N ALA A 39 -27.95 3.12 -10.99
CA ALA A 39 -28.84 4.27 -11.19
C ALA A 39 -28.27 5.29 -12.20
N GLY A 40 -27.00 5.16 -12.60
CA GLY A 40 -26.33 6.11 -13.50
C GLY A 40 -26.04 7.45 -12.84
N GLU A 41 -25.93 7.49 -11.52
CA GLU A 41 -25.60 8.69 -10.77
C GLU A 41 -24.12 9.06 -10.92
N GLU A 42 -23.83 10.36 -10.87
CA GLU A 42 -22.43 10.83 -10.88
C GLU A 42 -21.78 10.55 -9.53
N ILE A 43 -20.82 9.61 -9.51
CA ILE A 43 -20.11 9.22 -8.30
C ILE A 43 -18.93 10.17 -8.06
N PRO A 44 -18.86 10.80 -6.87
CA PRO A 44 -17.75 11.69 -6.53
C PRO A 44 -16.40 10.98 -6.60
N MET A 45 -15.35 11.66 -7.10
CA MET A 45 -14.00 11.10 -7.23
C MET A 45 -13.44 10.59 -5.90
N GLN A 46 -13.77 11.25 -4.79
CA GLN A 46 -13.33 10.80 -3.45
C GLN A 46 -13.93 9.44 -3.08
N THR A 47 -15.20 9.22 -3.36
CA THR A 47 -15.87 7.93 -3.11
C THR A 47 -15.23 6.80 -3.92
N ILE A 48 -14.86 7.07 -5.18
CA ILE A 48 -14.14 6.11 -6.03
C ILE A 48 -12.77 5.78 -5.41
N LYS A 49 -12.02 6.79 -4.97
CA LYS A 49 -10.72 6.59 -4.33
C LYS A 49 -10.83 5.80 -3.03
N ASP A 50 -11.83 6.08 -2.22
CA ASP A 50 -12.07 5.37 -0.95
C ASP A 50 -12.42 3.89 -1.20
N ALA A 51 -13.23 3.59 -2.22
CA ALA A 51 -13.55 2.23 -2.62
C ALA A 51 -12.32 1.49 -3.17
N ILE A 52 -11.48 2.15 -3.99
CA ILE A 52 -10.20 1.58 -4.46
C ILE A 52 -9.29 1.26 -3.26
N ARG A 53 -9.22 2.15 -2.29
CA ARG A 53 -8.44 1.91 -1.07
C ARG A 53 -8.97 0.71 -0.30
N GLN A 54 -10.27 0.60 -0.10
CA GLN A 54 -10.88 -0.52 0.62
C GLN A 54 -10.58 -1.85 -0.05
N GLY A 55 -10.81 -1.97 -1.36
CA GLY A 55 -10.50 -3.19 -2.11
C GLY A 55 -9.00 -3.53 -2.12
N THR A 56 -8.13 -2.51 -2.12
CA THR A 56 -6.67 -2.72 -2.03
C THR A 56 -6.28 -3.25 -0.65
N LEU A 57 -6.85 -2.73 0.43
CA LEU A 57 -6.60 -3.18 1.80
C LEU A 57 -7.16 -4.58 2.08
N ALA A 58 -8.28 -4.92 1.44
CA ALA A 58 -8.89 -6.25 1.51
C ALA A 58 -8.17 -7.29 0.63
N PHE A 59 -7.27 -6.86 -0.25
CA PHE A 59 -6.63 -7.69 -1.29
C PHE A 59 -7.59 -8.25 -2.34
N ASP A 60 -8.72 -7.61 -2.57
CA ASP A 60 -9.69 -8.01 -3.59
C ASP A 60 -9.19 -7.70 -5.00
N PHE A 61 -8.42 -6.62 -5.14
CA PHE A 61 -7.72 -6.26 -6.37
C PHE A 61 -6.46 -5.44 -6.09
N VAL A 62 -5.66 -5.26 -7.13
CA VAL A 62 -4.40 -4.49 -7.08
C VAL A 62 -4.48 -3.35 -8.09
N PRO A 63 -4.40 -2.07 -7.67
CA PRO A 63 -4.33 -0.95 -8.59
C PRO A 63 -3.07 -0.99 -9.45
N ILE A 64 -3.21 -0.85 -10.76
CA ILE A 64 -2.10 -0.82 -11.70
C ILE A 64 -2.01 0.57 -12.32
N LEU A 65 -0.83 1.17 -12.23
CA LEU A 65 -0.55 2.49 -12.81
C LEU A 65 0.55 2.38 -13.86
N CYS A 66 0.44 3.21 -14.89
CA CYS A 66 1.41 3.27 -15.96
C CYS A 66 2.22 4.57 -15.88
N GLY A 67 3.51 4.48 -16.21
CA GLY A 67 4.37 5.65 -16.24
C GLY A 67 5.73 5.34 -16.86
N SER A 68 6.52 6.39 -17.07
CA SER A 68 7.91 6.29 -17.52
C SER A 68 8.80 7.14 -16.63
N ALA A 69 9.44 6.50 -15.65
CA ALA A 69 10.33 7.16 -14.69
C ALA A 69 11.50 7.89 -15.39
N PHE A 70 12.08 7.26 -16.42
CA PHE A 70 13.17 7.86 -17.19
C PHE A 70 12.75 9.15 -17.92
N LYS A 71 11.51 9.21 -18.39
CA LYS A 71 10.95 10.39 -19.06
C LYS A 71 10.22 11.34 -18.10
N ASN A 72 10.25 11.05 -16.80
CA ASN A 72 9.51 11.76 -15.76
C ASN A 72 8.01 11.93 -16.09
N LYS A 73 7.38 10.86 -16.58
CA LYS A 73 5.96 10.81 -16.90
C LYS A 73 5.22 9.92 -15.91
N GLY A 74 4.12 10.43 -15.35
CA GLY A 74 3.27 9.67 -14.42
C GLY A 74 3.88 9.41 -13.01
N VAL A 75 5.01 10.04 -12.65
CA VAL A 75 5.69 9.82 -11.37
C VAL A 75 4.88 10.41 -10.22
N GLN A 76 4.39 11.64 -10.34
CA GLN A 76 3.58 12.30 -9.33
C GLN A 76 2.27 11.57 -9.08
N PRO A 77 1.45 11.27 -10.10
CA PRO A 77 0.24 10.46 -9.90
C PRO A 77 0.48 9.10 -9.27
N MET A 78 1.62 8.46 -9.55
CA MET A 78 1.99 7.20 -8.89
C MET A 78 2.29 7.41 -7.40
N LEU A 79 2.98 8.48 -7.03
CA LEU A 79 3.25 8.80 -5.63
C LEU A 79 1.96 9.16 -4.87
N ASP A 80 1.06 9.90 -5.52
CA ASP A 80 -0.26 10.22 -4.97
C ASP A 80 -1.06 8.93 -4.75
N ALA A 81 -1.04 7.99 -5.70
CA ALA A 81 -1.70 6.70 -5.56
C ALA A 81 -1.12 5.83 -4.42
N VAL A 82 0.20 5.93 -4.15
CA VAL A 82 0.81 5.28 -2.97
C VAL A 82 0.21 5.83 -1.67
N VAL A 83 0.04 7.16 -1.59
CA VAL A 83 -0.56 7.82 -0.42
C VAL A 83 -2.05 7.48 -0.31
N ASP A 84 -2.77 7.48 -1.43
CA ASP A 84 -4.21 7.26 -1.46
C ASP A 84 -4.59 5.80 -1.18
N TYR A 85 -3.85 4.82 -1.71
CA TYR A 85 -4.29 3.41 -1.75
C TYR A 85 -3.49 2.46 -0.87
N MET A 86 -2.23 2.75 -0.55
CA MET A 86 -1.42 1.83 0.26
C MET A 86 -1.79 1.89 1.74
N PRO A 87 -1.69 0.75 2.48
CA PRO A 87 -1.95 0.73 3.91
C PRO A 87 -0.93 1.55 4.68
N SER A 88 -1.40 2.32 5.62
CA SER A 88 -0.56 2.98 6.63
C SER A 88 -0.28 2.02 7.81
N PRO A 89 0.71 2.29 8.66
CA PRO A 89 0.90 1.51 9.89
C PRO A 89 -0.32 1.48 10.81
N MET A 90 -1.26 2.41 10.66
CA MET A 90 -2.49 2.46 11.44
C MET A 90 -3.59 1.55 10.90
N ASP A 91 -3.53 1.21 9.62
CA ASP A 91 -4.48 0.31 8.97
C ASP A 91 -4.14 -1.18 9.24
N ILE A 92 -2.91 -1.45 9.71
CA ILE A 92 -2.41 -2.79 9.95
C ILE A 92 -2.62 -3.18 11.42
N PRO A 93 -3.10 -4.40 11.73
CA PRO A 93 -3.22 -4.87 13.10
C PRO A 93 -1.85 -4.89 13.80
N ALA A 94 -1.88 -4.92 15.14
CA ALA A 94 -0.67 -4.98 15.95
C ALA A 94 0.27 -6.10 15.48
N ALA A 95 1.56 -5.76 15.32
CA ALA A 95 2.56 -6.74 14.93
C ALA A 95 2.66 -7.84 16.00
N HIS A 96 2.53 -9.09 15.59
CA HIS A 96 2.64 -10.27 16.45
C HIS A 96 4.00 -10.94 16.29
N GLY A 97 4.60 -11.33 17.39
CA GLY A 97 5.87 -12.05 17.39
C GLY A 97 6.03 -12.84 18.69
N THR A 98 7.07 -13.68 18.76
CA THR A 98 7.40 -14.47 19.95
C THR A 98 8.75 -14.05 20.52
N ILE A 99 8.88 -14.09 21.83
CA ILE A 99 10.13 -13.89 22.56
C ILE A 99 10.36 -15.05 23.52
N THR A 100 11.59 -15.56 23.55
CA THR A 100 11.98 -16.57 24.53
C THR A 100 12.33 -15.90 25.86
N LYS A 101 11.55 -16.17 26.90
CA LYS A 101 11.78 -15.65 28.25
C LYS A 101 11.85 -16.82 29.22
N GLY A 102 13.04 -17.02 29.84
CA GLY A 102 13.24 -18.12 30.78
C GLY A 102 13.18 -19.54 30.17
N GLY A 103 13.32 -19.68 28.84
CA GLY A 103 13.21 -20.96 28.12
C GLY A 103 11.82 -21.26 27.55
N GLU A 104 10.83 -20.41 27.83
CA GLU A 104 9.48 -20.53 27.27
C GLU A 104 9.28 -19.45 26.17
N GLU A 105 8.53 -19.81 25.12
CA GLU A 105 8.10 -18.87 24.10
C GLU A 105 6.85 -18.12 24.58
N VAL A 106 6.93 -16.80 24.59
CA VAL A 106 5.82 -15.90 24.99
C VAL A 106 5.46 -15.03 23.80
N ASP A 107 4.17 -15.00 23.47
CA ASP A 107 3.65 -14.12 22.44
C ASP A 107 3.71 -12.66 22.86
N ILE A 108 4.15 -11.82 21.94
CA ILE A 108 4.17 -10.36 22.12
C ILE A 108 3.46 -9.67 20.96
N TYR A 109 2.73 -8.60 21.31
CA TYR A 109 2.05 -7.75 20.35
C TYR A 109 2.63 -6.34 20.44
N ARG A 110 2.77 -5.67 19.28
CA ARG A 110 3.24 -4.29 19.21
C ARG A 110 2.29 -3.49 18.34
N LYS A 111 1.66 -2.47 18.95
CA LYS A 111 0.81 -1.52 18.23
C LYS A 111 1.68 -0.48 17.52
N ALA A 112 1.13 0.17 16.50
CA ALA A 112 1.75 1.30 15.82
C ALA A 112 1.59 2.57 16.68
N ASP A 113 2.27 2.62 17.83
CA ASP A 113 2.26 3.74 18.78
C ASP A 113 3.70 4.11 19.13
N VAL A 114 4.00 5.43 19.12
CA VAL A 114 5.34 5.96 19.45
C VAL A 114 5.77 5.68 20.90
N LYS A 115 4.81 5.35 21.78
CA LYS A 115 5.07 5.00 23.20
C LYS A 115 5.40 3.53 23.39
N GLU A 116 5.13 2.69 22.41
CA GLU A 116 5.44 1.26 22.45
C GLU A 116 6.96 1.03 22.32
N PRO A 117 7.48 -0.06 22.90
CA PRO A 117 8.86 -0.46 22.68
C PRO A 117 9.15 -0.69 21.19
N PHE A 118 10.35 -0.27 20.76
CA PHE A 118 10.75 -0.39 19.37
C PHE A 118 10.67 -1.84 18.88
N ALA A 119 10.06 -2.02 17.72
CA ALA A 119 9.99 -3.29 17.00
C ALA A 119 10.20 -3.05 15.50
N ALA A 120 10.97 -3.88 14.84
CA ALA A 120 11.25 -3.77 13.42
C ALA A 120 11.50 -5.15 12.80
N LEU A 121 11.17 -5.28 11.51
CA LEU A 121 11.49 -6.43 10.69
C LEU A 121 12.68 -6.11 9.79
N ALA A 122 13.78 -6.86 9.93
CA ALA A 122 14.89 -6.80 8.97
C ALA A 122 14.53 -7.64 7.75
N PHE A 123 14.12 -7.00 6.66
CA PHE A 123 13.67 -7.68 5.43
C PHE A 123 14.74 -7.74 4.34
N LYS A 124 15.81 -6.94 4.46
CA LYS A 124 16.90 -6.90 3.47
C LYS A 124 18.22 -6.46 4.10
N ILE A 125 19.28 -7.17 3.79
CA ILE A 125 20.66 -6.78 4.10
C ILE A 125 21.31 -6.31 2.82
N VAL A 126 21.84 -5.08 2.80
CA VAL A 126 22.60 -4.54 1.66
C VAL A 126 24.04 -4.32 2.11
N ALA A 127 24.98 -5.04 1.48
CA ALA A 127 26.42 -4.80 1.65
C ALA A 127 26.90 -3.90 0.52
N ALA A 128 27.33 -2.67 0.84
CA ALA A 128 28.03 -1.80 -0.09
C ALA A 128 29.51 -2.16 -0.06
N SER A 129 30.01 -2.81 -1.11
CA SER A 129 31.43 -3.07 -1.28
C SER A 129 32.16 -1.74 -1.56
N GLY A 130 32.72 -1.13 -0.53
CA GLY A 130 33.58 0.06 -0.67
C GLY A 130 33.49 1.11 0.43
N LEU A 131 32.59 1.01 1.40
CA LEU A 131 32.59 1.96 2.50
C LEU A 131 32.73 1.25 3.85
N LEU A 132 33.94 1.23 4.35
CA LEU A 132 34.41 0.65 5.64
C LEU A 132 33.88 1.38 6.89
N LEU A 133 32.72 2.06 6.84
CA LEU A 133 32.23 2.87 7.94
C LEU A 133 30.89 2.41 8.55
N PHE A 134 30.42 1.17 8.30
CA PHE A 134 29.17 0.68 8.87
C PHE A 134 29.25 -0.56 9.80
N PRO A 135 30.32 -0.83 10.56
CA PRO A 135 30.24 -1.90 11.57
C PRO A 135 29.65 -1.44 12.92
N LEU A 136 29.43 -0.15 13.15
CA LEU A 136 29.01 0.34 14.48
C LEU A 136 27.50 0.42 14.69
N ALA A 137 26.69 0.47 13.65
CA ALA A 137 25.24 0.51 13.80
C ALA A 137 24.58 -0.86 14.03
N CYS A 138 25.25 -1.94 13.67
CA CYS A 138 24.70 -3.30 13.80
C CYS A 138 24.89 -3.93 15.18
N TRP A 139 25.74 -3.35 16.04
CA TRP A 139 26.06 -3.93 17.35
C TRP A 139 25.08 -3.53 18.46
N SER A 140 24.22 -2.53 18.23
CA SER A 140 23.19 -2.12 19.19
C SER A 140 21.88 -2.89 19.07
N PHE A 141 21.71 -3.75 18.05
CA PHE A 141 20.50 -4.52 17.79
C PHE A 141 20.55 -5.97 18.31
N GLY A 142 21.15 -6.21 19.43
CA GLY A 142 21.41 -7.52 20.02
C GLY A 142 20.22 -8.25 20.63
N ARG A 143 18.98 -8.03 20.21
CA ARG A 143 17.82 -8.89 20.51
C ARG A 143 16.75 -8.77 19.42
N LEU A 144 16.99 -9.41 18.29
CA LEU A 144 15.96 -9.59 17.27
C LEU A 144 14.94 -10.63 17.79
N ALA A 145 13.75 -10.17 18.15
CA ALA A 145 12.60 -11.05 18.22
C ALA A 145 12.34 -11.64 16.81
N LYS A 146 12.18 -12.95 16.71
CA LYS A 146 11.78 -13.58 15.44
C LYS A 146 10.33 -13.20 15.16
N PHE A 147 10.14 -12.21 14.30
CA PHE A 147 8.82 -11.88 13.77
C PHE A 147 8.40 -12.93 12.74
N ARG A 148 7.30 -13.61 13.01
CA ARG A 148 6.64 -14.46 12.04
C ARG A 148 5.49 -13.64 11.44
N PRO A 149 5.49 -13.31 10.14
CA PRO A 149 4.34 -12.66 9.53
C PRO A 149 3.13 -13.60 9.62
N PRO A 150 1.93 -13.08 9.79
CA PRO A 150 0.72 -13.89 9.63
C PRO A 150 0.71 -14.41 8.19
N ILE A 151 0.63 -15.72 8.04
CA ILE A 151 0.40 -16.38 6.75
C ILE A 151 -1.11 -16.28 6.53
N PRO A 152 -1.57 -15.82 5.37
CA PRO A 152 -2.99 -15.79 5.04
C PRO A 152 -3.60 -17.19 5.02
#